data_e37ae2fc9e8aef25667d02751c866bee
#
_entry.id   e37ae2fc9e8aef25667d02751c866bee
#
_cell.length_a   1.000
_cell.length_b   1.000
_cell.length_c   1.000
_cell.angle_alpha   90.00
_cell.angle_beta   90.00
_cell.angle_gamma   90.00
#
_symmetry.space_group_name_H-M   'P 1'
#
loop_
_entity.id
_entity.type
_entity.pdbx_description
1 polymer ?
#
loop_
_entity_poly.entity_id
_entity_poly.type
_entity_poly.pdbx_seq_one_letter_code
_entity_poly.pdbx_strand_id
1 'polypeptide(L)'
;AAAEVADKVRINPGNFAPVHEEACSKFSQLLDKCREHGTAIRIGLNHGSLGTRITELYGNTPFAMKEAVMEWLQMCIEKDFHKVVISLKASNTRVMTDAYRLLYEEMEKIGRIYPLHLGVTEAGNGDEGRIKSAVGISALLSAGIGDTIRVSLTENPVNEIAAGKEIVKSCQMATEGPVTAENWNDWIIRASCKYGP
;
A
#
# COMPACT_ATOMS: atom_id res chain seq x y z
N ALA A 1 -12.23 -2.33 -21.57
CA ALA A 1 -11.09 -1.86 -22.37
C ALA A 1 -9.75 -2.12 -21.67
N ALA A 2 -9.39 -1.41 -20.54
CA ALA A 2 -8.07 -1.60 -19.94
C ALA A 2 -7.81 -3.03 -19.43
N ALA A 3 -8.81 -3.67 -18.83
CA ALA A 3 -8.70 -5.04 -18.32
C ALA A 3 -8.53 -6.10 -19.42
N GLU A 4 -8.74 -5.78 -20.67
CA GLU A 4 -8.63 -6.69 -21.83
C GLU A 4 -7.21 -6.74 -22.40
N VAL A 5 -6.39 -5.72 -22.10
CA VAL A 5 -5.07 -5.53 -22.75
C VAL A 5 -3.93 -5.32 -21.73
N ALA A 6 -4.21 -5.13 -20.47
CA ALA A 6 -3.20 -4.88 -19.45
C ALA A 6 -3.01 -6.10 -18.54
N ASP A 7 -1.77 -6.37 -18.12
CA ASP A 7 -1.50 -7.42 -17.15
C ASP A 7 -2.08 -7.13 -15.76
N LYS A 8 -2.22 -5.84 -15.44
CA LYS A 8 -2.77 -5.38 -14.16
C LYS A 8 -3.47 -4.03 -14.29
N VAL A 9 -4.67 -3.93 -13.74
CA VAL A 9 -5.42 -2.66 -13.61
C VAL A 9 -5.51 -2.22 -12.15
N ARG A 10 -5.57 -0.91 -11.93
CA ARG A 10 -5.79 -0.35 -10.58
C ARG A 10 -7.20 0.20 -10.46
N ILE A 11 -7.83 -0.10 -9.35
CA ILE A 11 -9.04 0.60 -8.90
C ILE A 11 -8.76 1.37 -7.61
N ASN A 12 -9.51 2.45 -7.39
CA ASN A 12 -9.53 3.15 -6.11
C ASN A 12 -10.94 3.04 -5.53
N PRO A 13 -11.14 2.31 -4.43
CA PRO A 13 -12.44 2.14 -3.78
C PRO A 13 -13.23 3.45 -3.61
N GLY A 14 -12.58 4.49 -3.10
CA GLY A 14 -13.24 5.76 -2.80
C GLY A 14 -13.72 6.57 -4.01
N ASN A 15 -13.22 6.27 -5.22
CA ASN A 15 -13.51 7.01 -6.45
C ASN A 15 -14.07 6.11 -7.55
N PHE A 16 -14.42 4.87 -7.24
CA PHE A 16 -14.81 3.89 -8.29
C PHE A 16 -16.23 4.15 -8.83
N ALA A 17 -17.15 4.47 -7.94
CA ALA A 17 -18.50 4.93 -8.30
C ALA A 17 -19.07 5.79 -7.15
N PRO A 18 -20.00 6.71 -7.46
CA PRO A 18 -20.57 7.61 -6.44
C PRO A 18 -21.50 6.89 -5.46
N VAL A 19 -22.16 5.82 -5.89
CA VAL A 19 -23.10 5.03 -5.09
C VAL A 19 -22.52 3.65 -4.82
N HIS A 20 -22.59 3.20 -3.58
CA HIS A 20 -21.94 1.95 -3.14
C HIS A 20 -22.48 0.71 -3.86
N GLU A 21 -23.79 0.59 -4.00
CA GLU A 21 -24.42 -0.55 -4.70
C GLU A 21 -24.03 -0.61 -6.17
N GLU A 22 -23.91 0.55 -6.81
CA GLU A 22 -23.40 0.67 -8.18
C GLU A 22 -21.92 0.28 -8.26
N ALA A 23 -21.13 0.68 -7.26
CA ALA A 23 -19.73 0.31 -7.15
C ALA A 23 -19.56 -1.22 -7.05
N CYS A 24 -20.33 -1.88 -6.20
CA CYS A 24 -20.30 -3.34 -6.05
C CYS A 24 -20.66 -4.06 -7.36
N SER A 25 -21.73 -3.60 -8.03
CA SER A 25 -22.17 -4.18 -9.31
C SER A 25 -21.09 -4.02 -10.41
N LYS A 26 -20.55 -2.81 -10.58
CA LYS A 26 -19.51 -2.52 -11.57
C LYS A 26 -18.20 -3.26 -11.25
N PHE A 27 -17.86 -3.40 -9.98
CA PHE A 27 -16.67 -4.14 -9.59
C PHE A 27 -16.81 -5.63 -9.87
N SER A 28 -17.97 -6.20 -9.58
CA SER A 28 -18.30 -7.58 -9.95
C SER A 28 -18.08 -7.85 -11.45
N GLN A 29 -18.58 -6.98 -12.31
CA GLN A 29 -18.38 -7.07 -13.76
C GLN A 29 -16.88 -6.92 -14.15
N LEU A 30 -16.15 -6.05 -13.46
CA LEU A 30 -14.70 -5.91 -13.71
C LEU A 30 -13.94 -7.18 -13.32
N LEU A 31 -14.28 -7.82 -12.19
CA LEU A 31 -13.69 -9.08 -11.75
C LEU A 31 -13.89 -10.19 -12.80
N ASP A 32 -15.10 -10.29 -13.36
CA ASP A 32 -15.41 -11.27 -14.40
C ASP A 32 -14.55 -11.05 -15.66
N LYS A 33 -14.42 -9.80 -16.12
CA LYS A 33 -13.52 -9.43 -17.23
C LYS A 33 -12.05 -9.70 -16.92
N CYS A 34 -11.59 -9.39 -15.73
CA CYS A 34 -10.20 -9.65 -15.33
C CYS A 34 -9.91 -11.14 -15.27
N ARG A 35 -10.89 -11.97 -14.87
CA ARG A 35 -10.76 -13.43 -14.90
C ARG A 35 -10.65 -13.95 -16.33
N GLU A 36 -11.50 -13.47 -17.22
CA GLU A 36 -11.51 -13.87 -18.65
C GLU A 36 -10.15 -13.58 -19.33
N HIS A 37 -9.56 -12.42 -19.07
CA HIS A 37 -8.29 -11.99 -19.69
C HIS A 37 -7.04 -12.29 -18.85
N GLY A 38 -7.19 -12.93 -17.68
CA GLY A 38 -6.06 -13.23 -16.81
C GLY A 38 -5.43 -12.00 -16.13
N THR A 39 -6.10 -10.85 -16.14
CA THR A 39 -5.63 -9.57 -15.63
C THR A 39 -5.66 -9.52 -14.11
N ALA A 40 -4.59 -9.07 -13.47
CA ALA A 40 -4.56 -8.81 -12.04
C ALA A 40 -5.24 -7.48 -11.67
N ILE A 41 -5.76 -7.38 -10.45
CA ILE A 41 -6.32 -6.14 -9.92
C ILE A 41 -5.44 -5.62 -8.78
N ARG A 42 -5.14 -4.31 -8.79
CA ARG A 42 -4.64 -3.63 -7.62
C ARG A 42 -5.74 -2.80 -6.98
N ILE A 43 -6.15 -3.18 -5.78
CA ILE A 43 -7.01 -2.34 -4.91
C ILE A 43 -6.10 -1.29 -4.29
N GLY A 44 -6.20 -0.06 -4.78
CA GLY A 44 -5.24 1.00 -4.46
C GLY A 44 -5.90 2.23 -3.87
N LEU A 45 -5.82 2.38 -2.56
CA LEU A 45 -6.39 3.47 -1.78
C LEU A 45 -5.32 4.50 -1.39
N ASN A 46 -5.69 5.77 -1.39
CA ASN A 46 -4.93 6.86 -0.79
C ASN A 46 -5.73 7.45 0.38
N HIS A 47 -5.03 7.83 1.44
CA HIS A 47 -5.63 8.42 2.66
C HIS A 47 -6.57 9.60 2.38
N GLY A 48 -6.26 10.45 1.39
CA GLY A 48 -7.13 11.56 0.97
C GLY A 48 -8.32 11.18 0.08
N SER A 49 -8.56 9.89 -0.20
CA SER A 49 -9.62 9.44 -1.11
C SER A 49 -10.31 8.16 -0.64
N LEU A 50 -10.80 8.17 0.60
CA LEU A 50 -11.51 7.04 1.22
C LEU A 50 -12.96 6.90 0.71
N GLY A 51 -13.53 7.97 0.16
CA GLY A 51 -14.95 8.09 -0.15
C GLY A 51 -15.78 8.52 1.06
N THR A 52 -16.90 9.22 0.77
CA THR A 52 -17.72 9.87 1.79
C THR A 52 -18.24 8.88 2.83
N ARG A 53 -18.79 7.75 2.41
CA ARG A 53 -19.38 6.73 3.28
C ARG A 53 -18.38 6.20 4.33
N ILE A 54 -17.18 5.85 3.92
CA ILE A 54 -16.15 5.33 4.83
C ILE A 54 -15.67 6.42 5.79
N THR A 55 -15.51 7.64 5.28
CA THR A 55 -15.09 8.79 6.11
C THR A 55 -16.16 9.17 7.14
N GLU A 56 -17.43 9.09 6.81
CA GLU A 56 -18.53 9.32 7.77
C GLU A 56 -18.61 8.24 8.86
N LEU A 57 -18.34 6.97 8.51
CA LEU A 57 -18.40 5.87 9.47
C LEU A 57 -17.18 5.80 10.39
N TYR A 58 -15.98 6.03 9.88
CA TYR A 58 -14.72 5.71 10.58
C TYR A 58 -13.74 6.89 10.65
N GLY A 59 -14.10 8.05 10.11
CA GLY A 59 -13.20 9.18 9.98
C GLY A 59 -12.10 8.95 8.93
N ASN A 60 -11.13 9.87 8.87
CA ASN A 60 -9.96 9.73 8.01
C ASN A 60 -8.80 9.11 8.80
N THR A 61 -8.87 7.82 9.05
CA THR A 61 -7.98 7.07 9.97
C THR A 61 -7.32 5.87 9.27
N PRO A 62 -6.22 5.32 9.83
CA PRO A 62 -5.64 4.05 9.37
C PRO A 62 -6.66 2.90 9.38
N PHE A 63 -7.52 2.86 10.39
CA PHE A 63 -8.59 1.88 10.49
C PHE A 63 -9.58 2.01 9.33
N ALA A 64 -10.02 3.22 9.00
CA ALA A 64 -10.89 3.48 7.85
C ALA A 64 -10.26 3.03 6.53
N MET A 65 -8.95 3.22 6.35
CA MET A 65 -8.21 2.73 5.18
C MET A 65 -8.27 1.20 5.09
N LYS A 66 -8.07 0.51 6.21
CA LYS A 66 -8.15 -0.95 6.29
C LYS A 66 -9.56 -1.43 5.95
N GLU A 67 -10.60 -0.86 6.57
CA GLU A 67 -12.00 -1.24 6.32
C GLU A 67 -12.40 -1.03 4.85
N ALA A 68 -12.04 0.11 4.27
CA ALA A 68 -12.32 0.40 2.86
C ALA A 68 -11.74 -0.65 1.90
N VAL A 69 -10.54 -1.14 2.18
CA VAL A 69 -9.90 -2.18 1.35
C VAL A 69 -10.48 -3.55 1.63
N MET A 70 -10.74 -3.88 2.89
CA MET A 70 -11.29 -5.19 3.28
C MET A 70 -12.66 -5.45 2.66
N GLU A 71 -13.51 -4.44 2.56
CA GLU A 71 -14.79 -4.53 1.88
C GLU A 71 -14.64 -4.98 0.41
N TRP A 72 -13.70 -4.41 -0.32
CA TRP A 72 -13.44 -4.76 -1.73
C TRP A 72 -12.69 -6.10 -1.87
N LEU A 73 -11.82 -6.40 -0.92
CA LEU A 73 -11.14 -7.68 -0.87
C LEU A 73 -12.12 -8.82 -0.61
N GLN A 74 -13.10 -8.59 0.28
CA GLN A 74 -14.16 -9.56 0.54
C GLN A 74 -14.96 -9.90 -0.72
N MET A 75 -15.31 -8.90 -1.55
CA MET A 75 -15.96 -9.15 -2.84
C MET A 75 -15.09 -9.99 -3.79
N CYS A 76 -13.76 -9.80 -3.75
CA CYS A 76 -12.84 -10.64 -4.53
C CYS A 76 -12.87 -12.10 -4.03
N ILE A 77 -12.85 -12.29 -2.70
CA ILE A 77 -12.89 -13.61 -2.06
C ILE A 77 -14.19 -14.34 -2.39
N GLU A 78 -15.32 -13.68 -2.25
CA GLU A 78 -16.66 -14.23 -2.57
C GLU A 78 -16.80 -14.67 -4.04
N LYS A 79 -16.08 -13.98 -4.92
CA LYS A 79 -16.01 -14.34 -6.34
C LYS A 79 -14.85 -15.30 -6.68
N ASP A 80 -14.14 -15.83 -5.70
CA ASP A 80 -12.95 -16.67 -5.93
C ASP A 80 -11.93 -16.03 -6.89
N PHE A 81 -11.71 -14.71 -6.73
CA PHE A 81 -10.76 -13.94 -7.52
C PHE A 81 -9.56 -13.54 -6.67
N HIS A 82 -8.41 -14.18 -6.90
CA HIS A 82 -7.22 -14.05 -6.04
C HIS A 82 -6.00 -13.38 -6.71
N LYS A 83 -6.12 -12.93 -7.97
CA LYS A 83 -5.08 -12.13 -8.63
C LYS A 83 -5.16 -10.66 -8.16
N VAL A 84 -4.97 -10.45 -6.87
CA VAL A 84 -5.14 -9.16 -6.19
C VAL A 84 -3.80 -8.69 -5.61
N VAL A 85 -3.52 -7.41 -5.76
CA VAL A 85 -2.45 -6.67 -5.06
C VAL A 85 -3.12 -5.52 -4.30
N ILE A 86 -2.64 -5.20 -3.11
CA ILE A 86 -3.24 -4.13 -2.30
C ILE A 86 -2.23 -3.01 -2.09
N SER A 87 -2.69 -1.76 -2.12
CA SER A 87 -1.88 -0.61 -1.74
C SER A 87 -2.67 0.41 -0.93
N LEU A 88 -2.15 0.74 0.27
CA LEU A 88 -2.67 1.75 1.19
C LEU A 88 -1.63 2.87 1.32
N LYS A 89 -1.82 3.97 0.61
CA LYS A 89 -0.83 5.05 0.57
C LYS A 89 -1.31 6.27 1.34
N ALA A 90 -0.39 6.91 2.05
CA ALA A 90 -0.61 8.18 2.72
C ALA A 90 0.64 9.05 2.59
N SER A 91 0.49 10.36 2.73
CA SER A 91 1.61 11.30 2.85
C SER A 91 2.21 11.29 4.26
N ASN A 92 1.44 10.93 5.27
CA ASN A 92 1.93 10.70 6.63
C ASN A 92 2.40 9.25 6.76
N THR A 93 3.68 9.07 7.06
CA THR A 93 4.34 7.75 7.16
C THR A 93 3.74 6.89 8.27
N ARG A 94 3.37 7.48 9.41
CA ARG A 94 2.74 6.76 10.52
C ARG A 94 1.36 6.23 10.15
N VAL A 95 0.52 7.09 9.56
CA VAL A 95 -0.80 6.67 9.06
C VAL A 95 -0.67 5.52 8.07
N MET A 96 0.30 5.62 7.15
CA MET A 96 0.56 4.56 6.17
C MET A 96 0.97 3.26 6.85
N THR A 97 1.97 3.29 7.74
CA THR A 97 2.47 2.07 8.41
C THR A 97 1.41 1.42 9.28
N ASP A 98 0.63 2.22 10.03
CA ASP A 98 -0.45 1.70 10.86
C ASP A 98 -1.56 1.06 10.01
N ALA A 99 -1.92 1.66 8.87
CA ALA A 99 -2.93 1.11 7.96
C ALA A 99 -2.49 -0.26 7.38
N TYR A 100 -1.23 -0.40 6.96
CA TYR A 100 -0.71 -1.68 6.45
C TYR A 100 -0.62 -2.75 7.53
N ARG A 101 -0.22 -2.39 8.77
CA ARG A 101 -0.19 -3.34 9.89
C ARG A 101 -1.58 -3.86 10.22
N LEU A 102 -2.57 -2.97 10.36
CA LEU A 102 -3.96 -3.35 10.60
C LEU A 102 -4.51 -4.25 9.48
N LEU A 103 -4.18 -3.94 8.23
CA LEU A 103 -4.58 -4.76 7.10
C LEU A 103 -3.90 -6.14 7.12
N TYR A 104 -2.60 -6.19 7.42
CA TYR A 104 -1.85 -7.43 7.48
C TYR A 104 -2.41 -8.37 8.56
N GLU A 105 -2.64 -7.85 9.77
CA GLU A 105 -3.29 -8.59 10.86
C GLU A 105 -4.67 -9.13 10.49
N GLU A 106 -5.46 -8.36 9.72
CA GLU A 106 -6.77 -8.80 9.27
C GLU A 106 -6.67 -9.91 8.21
N MET A 107 -5.72 -9.80 7.29
CA MET A 107 -5.42 -10.85 6.31
C MET A 107 -4.92 -12.15 6.97
N GLU A 108 -4.15 -12.07 8.05
CA GLU A 108 -3.74 -13.24 8.83
C GLU A 108 -4.97 -13.97 9.44
N LYS A 109 -5.93 -13.21 9.99
CA LYS A 109 -7.16 -13.78 10.57
C LYS A 109 -8.03 -14.52 9.54
N ILE A 110 -8.09 -14.02 8.31
CA ILE A 110 -8.80 -14.70 7.21
C ILE A 110 -7.99 -15.85 6.58
N GLY A 111 -6.76 -16.07 7.05
CA GLY A 111 -5.89 -17.17 6.62
C GLY A 111 -5.26 -17.00 5.24
N ARG A 112 -5.26 -15.78 4.68
CA ARG A 112 -4.67 -15.49 3.36
C ARG A 112 -4.05 -14.11 3.31
N ILE A 113 -2.75 -14.05 3.04
CA ILE A 113 -2.01 -12.81 2.79
C ILE A 113 -1.97 -12.53 1.29
N TYR A 114 -2.40 -11.34 0.90
CA TYR A 114 -2.30 -10.85 -0.47
C TYR A 114 -1.09 -9.93 -0.63
N PRO A 115 -0.44 -9.91 -1.80
CA PRO A 115 0.69 -9.03 -2.06
C PRO A 115 0.39 -7.56 -1.78
N LEU A 116 1.33 -6.90 -1.09
CA LEU A 116 1.25 -5.51 -0.69
C LEU A 116 2.21 -4.65 -1.50
N HIS A 117 1.68 -3.55 -2.07
CA HIS A 117 2.46 -2.56 -2.80
C HIS A 117 2.62 -1.29 -1.97
N LEU A 118 3.80 -1.14 -1.35
CA LEU A 118 4.10 -0.06 -0.42
C LEU A 118 4.45 1.25 -1.14
N GLY A 119 4.22 2.37 -0.48
CA GLY A 119 4.69 3.66 -0.94
C GLY A 119 4.08 4.83 -0.19
N VAL A 120 4.90 5.85 0.03
CA VAL A 120 4.46 7.15 0.56
C VAL A 120 4.02 8.02 -0.62
N THR A 121 2.83 8.61 -0.55
CA THR A 121 2.36 9.58 -1.56
C THR A 121 2.81 10.98 -1.18
N GLU A 122 3.13 11.80 -2.20
CA GLU A 122 3.50 13.20 -1.98
C GLU A 122 4.64 13.31 -0.94
N ALA A 123 5.66 12.47 -1.12
CA ALA A 123 6.77 12.42 -0.17
C ALA A 123 7.56 13.74 -0.13
N GLY A 124 7.60 14.45 -1.24
CA GLY A 124 8.30 15.72 -1.36
C GLY A 124 9.43 15.68 -2.39
N ASN A 125 10.35 16.61 -2.26
CA ASN A 125 11.48 16.81 -3.15
C ASN A 125 12.81 16.49 -2.45
N GLY A 126 13.84 16.19 -3.23
CA GLY A 126 15.21 16.03 -2.73
C GLY A 126 15.33 14.98 -1.63
N ASP A 127 16.15 15.26 -0.66
CA ASP A 127 16.46 14.34 0.44
C ASP A 127 15.29 14.17 1.41
N GLU A 128 14.46 15.21 1.61
CA GLU A 128 13.26 15.09 2.43
C GLU A 128 12.31 14.02 1.91
N GLY A 129 12.03 14.04 0.62
CA GLY A 129 11.18 13.03 -0.03
C GLY A 129 11.78 11.63 0.05
N ARG A 130 13.12 11.50 -0.11
CA ARG A 130 13.85 10.24 0.03
C ARG A 130 13.78 9.70 1.44
N ILE A 131 14.07 10.53 2.44
CA ILE A 131 14.05 10.17 3.86
C ILE A 131 12.64 9.73 4.25
N LYS A 132 11.63 10.51 3.89
CA LYS A 132 10.22 10.21 4.18
C LYS A 132 9.77 8.88 3.56
N SER A 133 10.15 8.63 2.31
CA SER A 133 9.90 7.35 1.63
C SER A 133 10.64 6.21 2.31
N ALA A 134 11.92 6.41 2.65
CA ALA A 134 12.72 5.41 3.33
C ALA A 134 12.13 5.04 4.68
N VAL A 135 11.78 6.01 5.53
CA VAL A 135 11.18 5.77 6.84
C VAL A 135 9.88 4.96 6.73
N GLY A 136 8.96 5.39 5.87
CA GLY A 136 7.67 4.71 5.73
C GLY A 136 7.78 3.30 5.15
N ILE A 137 8.57 3.13 4.10
CA ILE A 137 8.70 1.83 3.41
C ILE A 137 9.54 0.86 4.25
N SER A 138 10.68 1.29 4.79
CA SER A 138 11.56 0.41 5.57
C SER A 138 10.89 -0.06 6.86
N ALA A 139 10.04 0.76 7.49
CA ALA A 139 9.29 0.37 8.68
C ALA A 139 8.40 -0.87 8.46
N LEU A 140 7.90 -1.06 7.26
CA LEU A 140 7.09 -2.21 6.88
C LEU A 140 7.95 -3.36 6.38
N LEU A 141 8.91 -3.11 5.50
CA LEU A 141 9.82 -4.15 4.98
C LEU A 141 10.59 -4.84 6.09
N SER A 142 11.09 -4.10 7.10
CA SER A 142 11.78 -4.66 8.25
C SER A 142 10.89 -5.53 9.16
N ALA A 143 9.58 -5.35 9.07
CA ALA A 143 8.59 -6.18 9.73
C ALA A 143 8.11 -7.37 8.86
N GLY A 144 8.72 -7.59 7.69
CA GLY A 144 8.30 -8.63 6.75
C GLY A 144 7.03 -8.30 5.97
N ILE A 145 6.59 -7.04 5.99
CA ILE A 145 5.35 -6.59 5.34
C ILE A 145 5.70 -5.84 4.05
N GLY A 146 5.25 -6.37 2.90
CA GLY A 146 5.39 -5.74 1.59
C GLY A 146 6.17 -6.56 0.57
N ASP A 147 5.71 -6.51 -0.68
CA ASP A 147 6.23 -7.31 -1.80
C ASP A 147 6.80 -6.44 -2.91
N THR A 148 6.22 -5.28 -3.12
CA THR A 148 6.69 -4.28 -4.09
C THR A 148 6.62 -2.89 -3.50
N ILE A 149 7.47 -1.99 -4.00
CA ILE A 149 7.52 -0.61 -3.51
C ILE A 149 7.40 0.40 -4.65
N ARG A 150 6.96 1.60 -4.32
CA ARG A 150 7.10 2.80 -5.15
C ARG A 150 7.58 3.96 -4.30
N VAL A 151 8.69 4.54 -4.69
CA VAL A 151 9.10 5.89 -4.24
C VAL A 151 8.38 6.91 -5.14
N SER A 152 7.92 8.03 -4.58
CA SER A 152 7.24 9.10 -5.30
C SER A 152 7.83 10.44 -4.91
N LEU A 153 8.64 11.00 -5.80
CA LEU A 153 9.35 12.27 -5.62
C LEU A 153 8.81 13.32 -6.59
N THR A 154 9.00 14.59 -6.24
CA THR A 154 8.74 15.73 -7.13
C THR A 154 10.00 16.01 -7.97
N GLU A 155 10.50 14.99 -8.67
CA GLU A 155 11.73 15.01 -9.45
C GLU A 155 11.57 14.20 -10.75
N ASN A 156 12.67 14.09 -11.52
CA ASN A 156 12.69 13.16 -12.65
C ASN A 156 12.44 11.73 -12.15
N PRO A 157 11.46 11.00 -12.71
CA PRO A 157 11.08 9.64 -12.27
C PRO A 157 12.24 8.63 -12.25
N VAL A 158 13.30 8.85 -13.03
CA VAL A 158 14.51 8.01 -13.02
C VAL A 158 15.18 7.99 -11.65
N ASN A 159 15.13 9.10 -10.91
CA ASN A 159 15.69 9.22 -9.56
C ASN A 159 14.96 8.35 -8.53
N GLU A 160 13.68 8.07 -8.74
CA GLU A 160 12.86 7.19 -7.88
C GLU A 160 13.40 5.76 -7.87
N ILE A 161 13.98 5.30 -9.00
CA ILE A 161 14.54 3.94 -9.14
C ILE A 161 15.75 3.76 -8.23
N ALA A 162 16.67 4.73 -8.24
CA ALA A 162 17.87 4.69 -7.40
C ALA A 162 17.51 4.69 -5.91
N ALA A 163 16.61 5.60 -5.50
CA ALA A 163 16.13 5.69 -4.12
C ALA A 163 15.39 4.40 -3.69
N GLY A 164 14.55 3.83 -4.53
CA GLY A 164 13.86 2.58 -4.24
C GLY A 164 14.81 1.39 -4.06
N LYS A 165 15.82 1.26 -4.92
CA LYS A 165 16.85 0.21 -4.80
C LYS A 165 17.66 0.34 -3.51
N GLU A 166 18.01 1.55 -3.11
CA GLU A 166 18.77 1.79 -1.88
C GLU A 166 17.95 1.44 -0.63
N ILE A 167 16.65 1.79 -0.61
CA ILE A 167 15.74 1.40 0.47
C ILE A 167 15.69 -0.12 0.63
N VAL A 168 15.46 -0.85 -0.45
CA VAL A 168 15.38 -2.33 -0.42
C VAL A 168 16.69 -2.93 0.05
N LYS A 169 17.82 -2.47 -0.49
CA LYS A 169 19.17 -2.94 -0.11
C LYS A 169 19.44 -2.71 1.38
N SER A 170 19.11 -1.54 1.89
CA SER A 170 19.30 -1.21 3.31
C SER A 170 18.46 -2.10 4.23
N CYS A 171 17.22 -2.43 3.84
CA CYS A 171 16.39 -3.34 4.60
C CYS A 171 16.94 -4.79 4.58
N GLN A 172 17.43 -5.27 3.45
CA GLN A 172 18.03 -6.61 3.33
C GLN A 172 19.29 -6.75 4.21
N MET A 173 20.10 -5.69 4.32
CA MET A 173 21.28 -5.69 5.18
C MET A 173 20.95 -5.60 6.68
N ALA A 174 19.78 -5.08 7.03
CA ALA A 174 19.33 -4.94 8.42
C ALA A 174 18.71 -6.24 8.98
N THR A 175 18.39 -7.21 8.13
CA THR A 175 17.70 -8.47 8.52
C THR A 175 18.62 -9.54 9.13
N GLU A 176 19.81 -9.20 9.61
CA GLU A 176 20.62 -10.11 10.45
C GLU A 176 20.01 -10.34 11.87
N GLY A 177 18.79 -9.88 12.11
CA GLY A 177 18.00 -10.14 13.30
C GLY A 177 16.61 -9.48 13.21
N PRO A 178 15.59 -10.01 13.90
CA PRO A 178 14.26 -9.40 13.88
C PRO A 178 14.31 -8.00 14.51
N VAL A 179 13.72 -7.02 13.81
CA VAL A 179 13.52 -5.69 14.37
C VAL A 179 12.40 -5.78 15.41
N THR A 180 12.76 -5.80 16.69
CA THR A 180 11.80 -5.76 17.79
C THR A 180 11.42 -4.31 18.12
N ALA A 181 10.32 -4.11 18.84
CA ALA A 181 9.94 -2.77 19.34
C ALA A 181 11.03 -2.13 20.20
N GLU A 182 11.88 -2.93 20.83
CA GLU A 182 12.98 -2.47 21.68
C GLU A 182 14.18 -1.95 20.90
N ASN A 183 14.47 -2.49 19.71
CA ASN A 183 15.60 -2.02 18.88
C ASN A 183 15.19 -0.99 17.79
N TRP A 184 13.91 -0.60 17.74
CA TRP A 184 13.38 0.38 16.80
C TRP A 184 14.05 1.75 16.89
N ASN A 185 14.31 2.23 18.11
CA ASN A 185 14.99 3.50 18.35
C ASN A 185 16.44 3.46 17.83
N ASP A 186 17.13 2.35 18.05
CA ASP A 186 18.51 2.15 17.56
C ASP A 186 18.57 2.12 16.03
N TRP A 187 17.54 1.56 15.39
CA TRP A 187 17.45 1.53 13.94
C TRP A 187 17.20 2.93 13.34
N ILE A 188 16.32 3.74 13.94
CA ILE A 188 16.11 5.14 13.55
C ILE A 188 17.40 5.95 13.69
N ILE A 189 18.11 5.77 14.79
CA ILE A 189 19.37 6.47 15.06
C ILE A 189 20.44 6.07 14.02
N ARG A 190 20.58 4.80 13.70
CA ARG A 190 21.53 4.32 12.68
C ARG A 190 21.18 4.82 11.28
N ALA A 191 19.91 4.84 10.92
CA ALA A 191 19.45 5.39 9.65
C ALA A 191 19.74 6.90 9.54
N SER A 192 19.50 7.67 10.60
CA SER A 192 19.78 9.11 10.63
C SER A 192 21.28 9.43 10.68
N CYS A 193 22.10 8.62 11.36
CA CYS A 193 23.57 8.84 11.42
C CYS A 193 24.27 8.52 10.09
N LYS A 194 23.72 7.65 9.24
CA LYS A 194 24.31 7.29 7.95
C LYS A 194 24.09 8.35 6.86
N TYR A 195 23.12 9.23 7.06
CA TYR A 195 22.73 10.31 6.14
C TYR A 195 22.80 11.68 6.82
N GLY A 196 23.77 11.85 7.74
CA GLY A 196 24.02 13.09 8.49
C GLY A 196 24.23 14.33 7.60
N PRO A 197 24.21 15.54 8.21
CA PRO A 197 23.80 16.80 7.60
C PRO A 197 24.50 17.16 6.33
#